data_a9b1257b98c2d4a42ef8bb3c4f59d243
#
_entry.id   a9b1257b98c2d4a42ef8bb3c4f59d243
#
_cell.length_a   1.000
_cell.length_b   1.000
_cell.length_c   1.000
_cell.angle_alpha   90.00
_cell.angle_beta   90.00
_cell.angle_gamma   90.00
#
_symmetry.space_group_name_H-M   'P 1'
#
loop_
_entity.id
_entity.type
_entity.pdbx_description
1 polymer ?
#
loop_
_entity_poly.entity_id
_entity_poly.type
_entity_poly.pdbx_seq_one_letter_code
_entity_poly.pdbx_strand_id
1 'polypeptide(L)'
;SCGSLVTVPNRDPDVVCQAIAQHRVHTLPASPTFLNLLLISDAWKRHDMSSLQLIAYGTEPMPETVLRRLQEAFPQAKLLQTYGMSELGVLRTRSREPGSLWLQFRGEGFETKIVDGTLWVRTPTAMLGYLNAPDLFDAEGWLNTEDAVEVDGDYVRILGRVSDLVNIGGQKVYPAEVENVLMTMDNVVDVAVFGEPHPLTGKILAARVNLATPEPFDAFKKRLRAFCRERLPNYKIPARIEV
;
A
#
# COMPACT_ATOMS: atom_id res chain seq x y z
N SER A 1 -16.11 -6.26 22.64
CA SER A 1 -16.47 -7.46 21.87
C SER A 1 -15.65 -8.65 22.36
N CYS A 2 -16.32 -9.75 22.70
CA CYS A 2 -15.65 -11.00 23.07
C CYS A 2 -15.37 -11.80 21.79
N GLY A 3 -14.25 -11.55 21.12
CA GLY A 3 -13.80 -12.30 19.98
C GLY A 3 -12.65 -13.24 20.33
N SER A 4 -12.49 -14.33 19.58
CA SER A 4 -11.33 -15.20 19.67
C SER A 4 -10.24 -14.73 18.71
N LEU A 5 -9.00 -14.70 19.17
CA LEU A 5 -7.83 -14.43 18.35
C LEU A 5 -7.18 -15.76 17.93
N VAL A 6 -7.00 -15.96 16.63
CA VAL A 6 -6.28 -17.11 16.08
C VAL A 6 -4.89 -16.63 15.69
N THR A 7 -3.85 -17.27 16.22
CA THR A 7 -2.46 -17.01 15.88
C THR A 7 -1.90 -18.16 15.05
N VAL A 8 -0.99 -17.83 14.13
CA VAL A 8 -0.33 -18.81 13.26
C VAL A 8 1.19 -18.81 13.51
N PRO A 9 1.88 -19.95 13.33
CA PRO A 9 3.31 -20.06 13.61
C PRO A 9 4.19 -19.27 12.63
N ASN A 10 3.71 -19.04 11.42
CA ASN A 10 4.39 -18.26 10.39
C ASN A 10 3.38 -17.58 9.47
N ARG A 11 3.87 -16.73 8.56
CA ARG A 11 3.06 -15.97 7.60
C ARG A 11 2.98 -16.62 6.21
N ASP A 12 3.14 -17.96 6.13
CA ASP A 12 2.91 -18.67 4.88
C ASP A 12 1.43 -18.56 4.49
N PRO A 13 1.09 -18.17 3.25
CA PRO A 13 -0.29 -18.03 2.80
C PRO A 13 -1.12 -19.29 2.99
N ASP A 14 -0.56 -20.47 2.79
CA ASP A 14 -1.29 -21.75 2.96
C ASP A 14 -1.63 -22.01 4.42
N VAL A 15 -0.68 -21.76 5.33
CA VAL A 15 -0.90 -21.90 6.78
C VAL A 15 -1.97 -20.92 7.27
N VAL A 16 -1.97 -19.69 6.78
CA VAL A 16 -2.99 -18.69 7.13
C VAL A 16 -4.37 -19.10 6.60
N CYS A 17 -4.47 -19.53 5.34
CA CYS A 17 -5.73 -20.00 4.75
C CYS A 17 -6.27 -21.25 5.47
N GLN A 18 -5.40 -22.19 5.82
CA GLN A 18 -5.79 -23.34 6.62
C GLN A 18 -6.37 -22.94 7.99
N ALA A 19 -5.73 -21.99 8.68
CA ALA A 19 -6.22 -21.49 9.96
C ALA A 19 -7.58 -20.77 9.80
N ILE A 20 -7.77 -20.00 8.72
CA ILE A 20 -9.06 -19.35 8.42
C ILE A 20 -10.16 -20.38 8.25
N ALA A 21 -9.92 -21.43 7.46
CA ALA A 21 -10.88 -22.50 7.23
C ALA A 21 -11.18 -23.27 8.52
N GLN A 22 -10.15 -23.72 9.24
CA GLN A 22 -10.26 -24.56 10.43
C GLN A 22 -10.99 -23.86 11.58
N HIS A 23 -10.69 -22.58 11.81
CA HIS A 23 -11.23 -21.80 12.93
C HIS A 23 -12.37 -20.88 12.52
N ARG A 24 -12.82 -20.94 11.26
CA ARG A 24 -13.89 -20.10 10.69
C ARG A 24 -13.67 -18.62 10.99
N VAL A 25 -12.48 -18.12 10.68
CA VAL A 25 -12.07 -16.74 10.94
C VAL A 25 -12.94 -15.78 10.13
N HIS A 26 -13.49 -14.76 10.78
CA HIS A 26 -14.33 -13.74 10.14
C HIS A 26 -13.55 -12.50 9.69
N THR A 27 -12.44 -12.18 10.37
CA THR A 27 -11.65 -10.96 10.12
C THR A 27 -10.18 -11.29 9.92
N LEU A 28 -9.63 -10.87 8.79
CA LEU A 28 -8.21 -10.98 8.47
C LEU A 28 -7.60 -9.56 8.43
N PRO A 29 -6.83 -9.16 9.45
CA PRO A 29 -5.95 -8.00 9.33
C PRO A 29 -4.65 -8.39 8.63
N ALA A 30 -4.27 -7.67 7.58
CA ALA A 30 -3.08 -8.01 6.80
C ALA A 30 -2.47 -6.79 6.10
N SER A 31 -1.19 -6.86 5.75
CA SER A 31 -0.55 -5.87 4.89
C SER A 31 -0.91 -6.11 3.41
N PRO A 32 -0.92 -5.07 2.57
CA PRO A 32 -1.03 -5.20 1.12
C PRO A 32 -0.06 -6.20 0.51
N THR A 33 1.20 -6.19 0.93
CA THR A 33 2.21 -7.17 0.50
C THR A 33 1.78 -8.61 0.80
N PHE A 34 1.31 -8.90 2.03
CA PHE A 34 0.83 -10.24 2.36
C PHE A 34 -0.39 -10.63 1.52
N LEU A 35 -1.34 -9.71 1.32
CA LEU A 35 -2.53 -9.97 0.50
C LEU A 35 -2.17 -10.25 -0.96
N ASN A 36 -1.16 -9.58 -1.50
CA ASN A 36 -0.65 -9.90 -2.85
C ASN A 36 -0.02 -11.31 -2.89
N LEU A 37 0.81 -11.66 -1.91
CA LEU A 37 1.37 -13.02 -1.79
C LEU A 37 0.27 -14.08 -1.68
N LEU A 38 -0.79 -13.80 -0.93
CA LEU A 38 -1.95 -14.68 -0.80
C LEU A 38 -2.61 -14.95 -2.16
N LEU A 39 -2.77 -13.91 -2.96
CA LEU A 39 -3.34 -14.01 -4.31
C LEU A 39 -2.41 -14.75 -5.28
N ILE A 40 -1.10 -14.49 -5.23
CA ILE A 40 -0.09 -15.12 -6.10
C ILE A 40 0.05 -16.63 -5.79
N SER A 41 0.01 -17.00 -4.51
CA SER A 41 0.17 -18.40 -4.07
C SER A 41 -1.01 -19.31 -4.41
N ASP A 42 -2.16 -18.74 -4.78
CA ASP A 42 -3.43 -19.44 -4.97
C ASP A 42 -3.86 -20.30 -3.75
N ALA A 43 -3.27 -20.06 -2.58
CA ALA A 43 -3.60 -20.80 -1.35
C ALA A 43 -5.09 -20.70 -1.00
N TRP A 44 -5.67 -19.50 -1.19
CA TRP A 44 -7.07 -19.25 -0.93
C TRP A 44 -8.05 -20.10 -1.75
N LYS A 45 -7.63 -20.66 -2.90
CA LYS A 45 -8.42 -21.58 -3.72
C LYS A 45 -8.46 -23.00 -3.18
N ARG A 46 -7.52 -23.35 -2.29
CA ARG A 46 -7.38 -24.70 -1.73
C ARG A 46 -8.08 -24.89 -0.39
N HIS A 47 -8.52 -23.79 0.23
CA HIS A 47 -9.12 -23.78 1.56
C HIS A 47 -10.51 -23.12 1.55
N ASP A 48 -11.35 -23.47 2.52
CA ASP A 48 -12.67 -22.84 2.68
C ASP A 48 -12.52 -21.43 3.29
N MET A 49 -12.68 -20.41 2.45
CA MET A 49 -12.62 -19.01 2.84
C MET A 49 -14.01 -18.38 3.07
N SER A 50 -15.08 -19.18 3.08
CA SER A 50 -16.47 -18.68 3.15
C SER A 50 -16.82 -17.95 4.44
N SER A 51 -16.09 -18.22 5.53
CA SER A 51 -16.28 -17.53 6.81
C SER A 51 -15.73 -16.10 6.83
N LEU A 52 -14.85 -15.74 5.89
CA LEU A 52 -14.18 -14.45 5.87
C LEU A 52 -15.16 -13.35 5.47
N GLN A 53 -15.43 -12.41 6.38
CA GLN A 53 -16.38 -11.30 6.21
C GLN A 53 -15.68 -9.94 6.08
N LEU A 54 -14.47 -9.81 6.64
CA LEU A 54 -13.72 -8.56 6.65
C LEU A 54 -12.24 -8.83 6.40
N ILE A 55 -11.67 -8.13 5.44
CA ILE A 55 -10.23 -7.99 5.25
C ILE A 55 -9.86 -6.55 5.56
N ALA A 56 -9.15 -6.34 6.67
CA ALA A 56 -8.65 -5.02 7.06
C ALA A 56 -7.18 -4.89 6.62
N TYR A 57 -6.88 -3.89 5.80
CA TYR A 57 -5.53 -3.70 5.28
C TYR A 57 -4.99 -2.29 5.54
N GLY A 58 -3.68 -2.18 5.69
CA GLY A 58 -3.00 -0.92 5.98
C GLY A 58 -1.50 -1.12 6.13
N THR A 59 -0.82 -0.18 6.76
CA THR A 59 0.63 -0.14 7.02
C THR A 59 1.51 0.22 5.81
N GLU A 60 1.04 0.05 4.61
CA GLU A 60 1.70 0.37 3.34
C GLU A 60 0.67 0.72 2.26
N PRO A 61 1.05 1.41 1.18
CA PRO A 61 0.14 1.70 0.07
C PRO A 61 -0.40 0.41 -0.56
N MET A 62 -1.71 0.38 -0.83
CA MET A 62 -2.37 -0.74 -1.50
C MET A 62 -2.33 -0.53 -3.02
N PRO A 63 -1.74 -1.45 -3.80
CA PRO A 63 -1.86 -1.40 -5.26
C PRO A 63 -3.33 -1.61 -5.69
N GLU A 64 -3.79 -0.76 -6.60
CA GLU A 64 -5.19 -0.81 -7.08
C GLU A 64 -5.53 -2.17 -7.73
N THR A 65 -4.58 -2.75 -8.44
CA THR A 65 -4.71 -4.09 -9.04
C THR A 65 -4.87 -5.19 -7.99
N VAL A 66 -4.13 -5.11 -6.89
CA VAL A 66 -4.25 -6.07 -5.78
C VAL A 66 -5.62 -5.93 -5.13
N LEU A 67 -6.07 -4.69 -4.90
CA LEU A 67 -7.39 -4.42 -4.32
C LEU A 67 -8.53 -4.98 -5.18
N ARG A 68 -8.48 -4.79 -6.51
CA ARG A 68 -9.45 -5.35 -7.44
C ARG A 68 -9.44 -6.88 -7.43
N ARG A 69 -8.26 -7.50 -7.50
CA ARG A 69 -8.13 -8.97 -7.42
C ARG A 69 -8.66 -9.55 -6.10
N LEU A 70 -8.48 -8.82 -4.98
CA LEU A 70 -9.07 -9.23 -3.70
C LEU A 70 -10.60 -9.18 -3.73
N GLN A 71 -11.20 -8.18 -4.37
CA GLN A 71 -12.65 -8.11 -4.53
C GLN A 71 -13.20 -9.27 -5.36
N GLU A 72 -12.47 -9.63 -6.44
CA GLU A 72 -12.82 -10.78 -7.28
C GLU A 72 -12.66 -12.11 -6.53
N ALA A 73 -11.59 -12.25 -5.74
CA ALA A 73 -11.29 -13.48 -4.99
C ALA A 73 -12.20 -13.67 -3.75
N PHE A 74 -12.59 -12.59 -3.10
CA PHE A 74 -13.36 -12.59 -1.84
C PHE A 74 -14.60 -11.69 -1.93
N PRO A 75 -15.56 -11.96 -2.85
CA PRO A 75 -16.71 -11.08 -3.08
C PRO A 75 -17.63 -10.95 -1.85
N GLN A 76 -17.58 -11.94 -0.94
CA GLN A 76 -18.34 -11.93 0.31
C GLN A 76 -17.70 -11.06 1.40
N ALA A 77 -16.41 -10.77 1.30
CA ALA A 77 -15.68 -10.05 2.33
C ALA A 77 -15.65 -8.55 2.05
N LYS A 78 -15.92 -7.75 3.08
CA LYS A 78 -15.70 -6.31 3.03
C LYS A 78 -14.20 -6.02 3.08
N LEU A 79 -13.71 -5.19 2.16
CA LEU A 79 -12.36 -4.65 2.20
C LEU A 79 -12.37 -3.31 2.94
N LEU A 80 -11.56 -3.18 3.98
CA LEU A 80 -11.47 -1.99 4.81
C LEU A 80 -10.02 -1.51 4.86
N GLN A 81 -9.77 -0.35 4.27
CA GLN A 81 -8.51 0.33 4.44
C GLN A 81 -8.44 0.95 5.83
N THR A 82 -7.42 0.61 6.60
CA THR A 82 -7.10 1.21 7.89
C THR A 82 -5.92 2.15 7.73
N TYR A 83 -5.93 3.23 8.50
CA TYR A 83 -4.81 4.15 8.59
C TYR A 83 -4.40 4.30 10.04
N GLY A 84 -3.11 4.26 10.30
CA GLY A 84 -2.58 4.43 11.63
C GLY A 84 -1.07 4.23 11.66
N MET A 85 -0.49 4.65 12.76
CA MET A 85 0.93 4.53 13.04
C MET A 85 1.14 4.36 14.55
N SER A 86 2.31 3.89 14.95
CA SER A 86 2.62 3.62 16.37
C SER A 86 2.44 4.85 17.23
N GLU A 87 2.70 6.02 16.67
CA GLU A 87 2.63 7.33 17.30
C GLU A 87 1.21 7.79 17.61
N LEU A 88 0.21 7.33 16.87
CA LEU A 88 -1.18 7.81 16.92
C LEU A 88 -2.19 6.72 17.23
N GLY A 89 -1.80 5.44 17.06
CA GLY A 89 -2.76 4.35 17.02
C GLY A 89 -3.49 4.26 15.67
N VAL A 90 -4.59 3.50 15.62
CA VAL A 90 -5.39 3.30 14.40
C VAL A 90 -6.54 4.30 14.38
N LEU A 91 -6.58 5.11 13.33
CA LEU A 91 -7.65 6.08 13.09
C LEU A 91 -8.82 5.42 12.36
N ARG A 92 -10.04 5.85 12.67
CA ARG A 92 -11.24 5.38 11.97
C ARG A 92 -11.30 5.97 10.56
N THR A 93 -11.44 5.11 9.58
CA THR A 93 -11.52 5.48 8.17
C THR A 93 -12.77 4.91 7.52
N ARG A 94 -13.18 5.54 6.43
CA ARG A 94 -14.24 5.06 5.55
C ARG A 94 -13.77 5.23 4.10
N SER A 95 -13.75 4.16 3.32
CA SER A 95 -13.53 4.23 1.88
C SER A 95 -14.68 4.96 1.19
N ARG A 96 -14.40 5.68 0.11
CA ARG A 96 -15.41 6.39 -0.71
C ARG A 96 -16.45 5.40 -1.24
N GLU A 97 -15.97 4.29 -1.77
CA GLU A 97 -16.76 3.17 -2.29
C GLU A 97 -15.98 1.87 -2.13
N PRO A 98 -16.61 0.71 -2.23
CA PRO A 98 -15.89 -0.56 -2.23
C PRO A 98 -14.81 -0.58 -3.31
N GLY A 99 -13.56 -0.94 -2.93
CA GLY A 99 -12.42 -0.97 -3.85
C GLY A 99 -11.77 0.36 -4.16
N SER A 100 -12.17 1.43 -3.49
CA SER A 100 -11.53 2.74 -3.62
C SER A 100 -10.33 2.88 -2.69
N LEU A 101 -9.25 3.48 -3.20
CA LEU A 101 -8.10 3.92 -2.40
C LEU A 101 -8.31 5.29 -1.74
N TRP A 102 -9.44 5.92 -2.03
CA TRP A 102 -9.84 7.16 -1.40
C TRP A 102 -10.52 6.89 -0.08
N LEU A 103 -9.98 7.45 0.99
CA LEU A 103 -10.49 7.29 2.35
C LEU A 103 -10.86 8.64 2.94
N GLN A 104 -11.83 8.61 3.83
CA GLN A 104 -12.21 9.74 4.66
C GLN A 104 -11.95 9.38 6.12
N PHE A 105 -11.31 10.27 6.85
CA PHE A 105 -11.18 10.14 8.28
C PHE A 105 -12.52 10.43 8.97
N ARG A 106 -12.96 9.55 9.87
CA ARG A 106 -14.27 9.61 10.52
C ARG A 106 -14.16 9.31 12.01
N GLY A 107 -14.94 10.02 12.80
CA GLY A 107 -15.09 9.79 14.24
C GLY A 107 -14.62 10.98 15.07
N GLU A 108 -14.79 10.84 16.38
CA GLU A 108 -14.36 11.81 17.37
C GLU A 108 -12.99 11.40 17.94
N GLY A 109 -12.29 12.36 18.53
CA GLY A 109 -11.02 12.11 19.23
C GLY A 109 -9.79 12.26 18.38
N PHE A 110 -9.88 12.75 17.13
CA PHE A 110 -8.73 13.19 16.35
C PHE A 110 -9.12 14.28 15.34
N GLU A 111 -8.13 15.05 14.94
CA GLU A 111 -8.23 16.08 13.91
C GLU A 111 -7.20 15.84 12.83
N THR A 112 -7.50 16.21 11.60
CA THR A 112 -6.56 16.10 10.46
C THR A 112 -6.46 17.42 9.74
N LYS A 113 -5.27 17.75 9.25
CA LYS A 113 -5.01 18.86 8.32
C LYS A 113 -4.00 18.42 7.27
N ILE A 114 -4.02 19.10 6.11
CA ILE A 114 -3.02 18.88 5.06
C ILE A 114 -2.15 20.13 4.97
N VAL A 115 -0.84 19.95 5.10
CA VAL A 115 0.15 21.00 4.96
C VAL A 115 1.16 20.58 3.91
N ASP A 116 1.31 21.36 2.86
CA ASP A 116 2.22 21.11 1.72
C ASP A 116 2.08 19.69 1.13
N GLY A 117 0.82 19.21 1.03
CA GLY A 117 0.52 17.87 0.50
C GLY A 117 0.82 16.73 1.45
N THR A 118 1.16 17.00 2.71
CA THR A 118 1.44 16.01 3.76
C THR A 118 0.32 16.00 4.78
N LEU A 119 -0.08 14.81 5.22
CA LEU A 119 -1.08 14.62 6.25
C LEU A 119 -0.50 14.95 7.63
N TRP A 120 -1.24 15.75 8.40
CA TRP A 120 -0.96 16.03 9.80
C TRP A 120 -2.14 15.58 10.65
N VAL A 121 -1.85 15.01 11.80
CA VAL A 121 -2.87 14.47 12.72
C VAL A 121 -2.63 14.97 14.14
N ARG A 122 -3.72 15.30 14.84
CA ARG A 122 -3.73 15.60 16.26
C ARG A 122 -4.75 14.70 16.96
N THR A 123 -4.34 14.03 18.02
CA THR A 123 -5.20 13.15 18.82
C THR A 123 -4.73 13.09 20.27
N PRO A 124 -5.65 13.03 21.24
CA PRO A 124 -5.30 12.85 22.66
C PRO A 124 -4.69 11.48 22.96
N THR A 125 -4.79 10.50 22.04
CA THR A 125 -4.20 9.16 22.18
C THR A 125 -2.81 9.06 21.58
N ALA A 126 -2.23 10.18 21.12
CA ALA A 126 -0.87 10.21 20.61
C ALA A 126 0.15 9.79 21.68
N MET A 127 1.26 9.21 21.23
CA MET A 127 2.39 8.91 22.11
C MET A 127 2.90 10.19 22.80
N LEU A 128 3.58 10.03 23.92
CA LEU A 128 4.15 11.16 24.69
C LEU A 128 5.42 11.74 24.04
N GLY A 129 6.05 11.01 23.13
CA GLY A 129 7.29 11.38 22.44
C GLY A 129 8.23 10.20 22.27
N TYR A 130 9.33 10.42 21.55
CA TYR A 130 10.39 9.43 21.38
C TYR A 130 11.39 9.48 22.53
N LEU A 131 11.91 8.33 22.95
CA LEU A 131 12.94 8.26 24.01
C LEU A 131 14.32 8.75 23.53
N ASN A 132 14.65 8.47 22.28
CA ASN A 132 16.01 8.66 21.73
C ASN A 132 16.03 9.41 20.39
N ALA A 133 14.96 10.14 20.05
CA ALA A 133 14.85 10.92 18.81
C ALA A 133 14.07 12.21 19.07
N PRO A 134 14.23 13.23 18.23
CA PRO A 134 13.39 14.44 18.30
C PRO A 134 11.92 14.09 18.10
N ASP A 135 11.05 14.84 18.77
CA ASP A 135 9.61 14.72 18.59
C ASP A 135 9.21 15.23 17.20
N LEU A 136 8.22 14.56 16.61
CA LEU A 136 7.60 14.96 15.35
C LEU A 136 6.36 15.84 15.56
N PHE A 137 6.05 16.17 16.84
CA PHE A 137 4.93 17.03 17.19
C PHE A 137 5.33 18.51 17.16
N ASP A 138 4.45 19.34 16.63
CA ASP A 138 4.58 20.79 16.77
C ASP A 138 4.11 21.27 18.16
N ALA A 139 4.26 22.58 18.42
CA ALA A 139 3.89 23.20 19.69
C ALA A 139 2.38 23.10 20.01
N GLU A 140 1.55 22.84 19.00
CA GLU A 140 0.10 22.71 19.13
C GLU A 140 -0.34 21.22 19.24
N GLY A 141 0.61 20.28 19.24
CA GLY A 141 0.37 18.84 19.36
C GLY A 141 -0.02 18.17 18.05
N TRP A 142 0.28 18.77 16.92
CA TRP A 142 0.11 18.14 15.61
C TRP A 142 1.33 17.28 15.25
N LEU A 143 1.09 16.05 14.86
CA LEU A 143 2.10 15.16 14.31
C LEU A 143 2.15 15.32 12.79
N ASN A 144 3.33 15.61 12.25
CA ASN A 144 3.60 15.41 10.84
C ASN A 144 3.77 13.92 10.57
N THR A 145 2.82 13.30 9.85
CA THR A 145 2.89 11.86 9.58
C THR A 145 3.95 11.50 8.52
N GLU A 146 4.47 12.51 7.81
CA GLU A 146 5.30 12.34 6.61
C GLU A 146 4.64 11.54 5.48
N ASP A 147 3.35 11.26 5.58
CA ASP A 147 2.59 10.63 4.50
C ASP A 147 2.08 11.71 3.54
N ALA A 148 2.54 11.61 2.29
CA ALA A 148 2.05 12.45 1.22
C ALA A 148 0.66 11.99 0.77
N VAL A 149 -0.22 12.96 0.52
CA VAL A 149 -1.60 12.69 0.17
C VAL A 149 -2.07 13.53 -1.01
N GLU A 150 -2.99 12.96 -1.75
CA GLU A 150 -3.85 13.67 -2.69
C GLU A 150 -5.21 13.90 -2.04
N VAL A 151 -5.84 15.05 -2.33
CA VAL A 151 -7.11 15.46 -1.72
C VAL A 151 -8.16 15.66 -2.80
N ASP A 152 -9.36 15.11 -2.54
CA ASP A 152 -10.55 15.34 -3.36
C ASP A 152 -11.78 15.51 -2.44
N GLY A 153 -12.16 16.75 -2.19
CA GLY A 153 -13.16 17.11 -1.19
C GLY A 153 -12.75 16.64 0.21
N ASP A 154 -13.60 15.84 0.84
CA ASP A 154 -13.35 15.27 2.18
C ASP A 154 -12.53 13.97 2.15
N TYR A 155 -12.12 13.52 0.98
CA TYR A 155 -11.39 12.28 0.80
C TYR A 155 -9.92 12.54 0.54
N VAL A 156 -9.10 11.63 1.05
CA VAL A 156 -7.66 11.62 0.80
C VAL A 156 -7.23 10.27 0.23
N ARG A 157 -6.19 10.28 -0.59
CA ARG A 157 -5.50 9.09 -1.08
C ARG A 157 -4.05 9.18 -0.64
N ILE A 158 -3.57 8.14 0.04
CA ILE A 158 -2.17 8.06 0.47
C ILE A 158 -1.31 7.73 -0.76
N LEU A 159 -0.31 8.55 -1.03
CA LEU A 159 0.61 8.39 -2.16
C LEU A 159 1.89 7.64 -1.75
N GLY A 160 2.25 7.70 -0.49
CA GLY A 160 3.46 7.13 0.09
C GLY A 160 4.13 8.09 1.05
N ARG A 161 5.29 7.70 1.59
CA ARG A 161 6.07 8.55 2.48
C ARG A 161 6.86 9.61 1.73
N VAL A 162 7.00 10.79 2.32
CA VAL A 162 7.87 11.86 1.78
C VAL A 162 9.32 11.37 1.72
N SER A 163 9.76 10.54 2.67
CA SER A 163 11.09 9.91 2.68
C SER A 163 11.36 9.01 1.47
N ASP A 164 10.31 8.38 0.91
CA ASP A 164 10.43 7.45 -0.21
C ASP A 164 10.42 8.16 -1.57
N LEU A 165 10.19 9.47 -1.54
CA LEU A 165 10.14 10.29 -2.74
C LEU A 165 11.48 10.27 -3.49
N VAL A 166 11.42 9.95 -4.76
CA VAL A 166 12.56 10.01 -5.68
C VAL A 166 12.54 11.33 -6.44
N ASN A 167 13.59 12.13 -6.26
CA ASN A 167 13.76 13.38 -7.01
C ASN A 167 14.61 13.11 -8.25
N ILE A 168 14.03 13.28 -9.43
CA ILE A 168 14.69 13.07 -10.72
C ILE A 168 14.79 14.40 -11.46
N GLY A 169 15.95 15.03 -11.41
CA GLY A 169 16.15 16.32 -12.08
C GLY A 169 15.14 17.41 -11.65
N GLY A 170 14.74 17.43 -10.38
CA GLY A 170 13.74 18.36 -9.83
C GLY A 170 12.29 17.85 -9.88
N GLN A 171 12.02 16.73 -10.55
CA GLN A 171 10.68 16.14 -10.58
C GLN A 171 10.49 15.15 -9.44
N LYS A 172 9.39 15.29 -8.71
CA LYS A 172 9.02 14.43 -7.58
C LYS A 172 8.27 13.20 -8.07
N VAL A 173 8.74 12.00 -7.69
CA VAL A 173 8.09 10.73 -8.06
C VAL A 173 7.91 9.87 -6.82
N TYR A 174 6.69 9.42 -6.56
CA TYR A 174 6.41 8.40 -5.56
C TYR A 174 6.52 7.03 -6.22
N PRO A 175 7.40 6.11 -5.74
CA PRO A 175 7.56 4.77 -6.29
C PRO A 175 6.23 4.03 -6.45
N ALA A 176 5.37 4.07 -5.44
CA ALA A 176 4.06 3.41 -5.44
C ALA A 176 3.17 3.80 -6.63
N GLU A 177 3.27 5.03 -7.13
CA GLU A 177 2.52 5.49 -8.29
C GLU A 177 2.95 4.75 -9.57
N VAL A 178 4.25 4.52 -9.73
CA VAL A 178 4.81 3.80 -10.87
C VAL A 178 4.55 2.30 -10.73
N GLU A 179 4.70 1.75 -9.52
CA GLU A 179 4.37 0.37 -9.18
C GLU A 179 2.92 0.04 -9.53
N ASN A 180 1.98 0.92 -9.14
CA ASN A 180 0.56 0.76 -9.46
C ASN A 180 0.32 0.62 -10.97
N VAL A 181 1.00 1.41 -11.79
CA VAL A 181 0.88 1.31 -13.25
C VAL A 181 1.50 0.02 -13.76
N LEU A 182 2.71 -0.34 -13.32
CA LEU A 182 3.41 -1.54 -13.77
C LEU A 182 2.68 -2.82 -13.37
N MET A 183 2.03 -2.85 -12.21
CA MET A 183 1.20 -3.97 -11.76
C MET A 183 -0.04 -4.24 -12.65
N THR A 184 -0.44 -3.28 -13.51
CA THR A 184 -1.52 -3.50 -14.49
C THR A 184 -1.04 -4.16 -15.78
N MET A 185 0.27 -4.34 -15.94
CA MET A 185 0.86 -4.91 -17.14
C MET A 185 0.76 -6.44 -17.12
N ASP A 186 0.37 -7.05 -18.23
CA ASP A 186 0.30 -8.51 -18.37
C ASP A 186 1.63 -9.16 -18.03
N ASN A 187 1.58 -10.33 -17.37
CA ASN A 187 2.71 -11.12 -16.91
C ASN A 187 3.51 -10.51 -15.74
N VAL A 188 3.14 -9.33 -15.22
CA VAL A 188 3.73 -8.75 -14.00
C VAL A 188 2.94 -9.22 -12.79
N VAL A 189 3.60 -9.89 -11.84
CA VAL A 189 2.97 -10.38 -10.59
C VAL A 189 3.38 -9.56 -9.39
N ASP A 190 4.56 -8.95 -9.45
CA ASP A 190 5.06 -8.06 -8.40
C ASP A 190 6.10 -7.10 -8.97
N VAL A 191 6.23 -5.91 -8.36
CA VAL A 191 7.19 -4.89 -8.78
C VAL A 191 7.61 -4.03 -7.59
N ALA A 192 8.90 -3.73 -7.53
CA ALA A 192 9.46 -2.74 -6.64
C ALA A 192 10.15 -1.64 -7.45
N VAL A 193 9.76 -0.38 -7.21
CA VAL A 193 10.35 0.80 -7.85
C VAL A 193 11.16 1.58 -6.80
N PHE A 194 12.34 2.02 -7.18
CA PHE A 194 13.23 2.75 -6.26
C PHE A 194 14.14 3.72 -7.02
N GLY A 195 14.72 4.66 -6.28
CA GLY A 195 15.68 5.62 -6.82
C GLY A 195 17.11 5.09 -6.77
N GLU A 196 17.82 5.13 -7.89
CA GLU A 196 19.27 4.86 -7.94
C GLU A 196 20.04 6.16 -8.20
N PRO A 197 21.26 6.31 -7.61
CA PRO A 197 22.12 7.45 -7.90
C PRO A 197 22.48 7.53 -9.40
N HIS A 198 22.44 8.74 -9.94
CA HIS A 198 22.80 9.00 -11.33
C HIS A 198 23.56 10.32 -11.48
N PRO A 199 24.72 10.35 -12.21
CA PRO A 199 25.60 11.52 -12.24
C PRO A 199 24.97 12.80 -12.77
N LEU A 200 24.03 12.71 -13.71
CA LEU A 200 23.42 13.88 -14.37
C LEU A 200 22.13 14.36 -13.71
N THR A 201 21.29 13.45 -13.23
CA THR A 201 19.96 13.78 -12.71
C THR A 201 19.85 13.65 -11.19
N GLY A 202 20.98 13.34 -10.52
CA GLY A 202 21.01 12.99 -9.09
C GLY A 202 20.46 11.60 -8.83
N LYS A 203 19.27 11.29 -9.32
CA LYS A 203 18.67 9.93 -9.27
C LYS A 203 17.99 9.60 -10.59
N ILE A 204 17.82 8.30 -10.83
CA ILE A 204 16.93 7.70 -11.85
C ILE A 204 16.00 6.72 -11.17
N LEU A 205 14.89 6.39 -11.81
CA LEU A 205 14.05 5.28 -11.37
C LEU A 205 14.61 3.95 -11.87
N ALA A 206 14.67 3.00 -10.97
CA ALA A 206 14.89 1.59 -11.26
C ALA A 206 13.65 0.79 -10.87
N ALA A 207 13.35 -0.27 -11.61
CA ALA A 207 12.27 -1.19 -11.32
C ALA A 207 12.79 -2.62 -11.31
N ARG A 208 12.49 -3.36 -10.24
CA ARG A 208 12.67 -4.80 -10.16
C ARG A 208 11.30 -5.45 -10.33
N VAL A 209 11.18 -6.34 -11.30
CA VAL A 209 9.89 -6.91 -11.71
C VAL A 209 9.92 -8.43 -11.58
N ASN A 210 8.89 -9.00 -10.96
CA ASN A 210 8.67 -10.43 -10.91
C ASN A 210 7.60 -10.81 -11.95
N LEU A 211 7.89 -11.81 -12.79
CA LEU A 211 7.03 -12.25 -13.87
C LEU A 211 6.35 -13.58 -13.52
N ALA A 212 5.09 -13.76 -13.93
CA ALA A 212 4.37 -15.01 -13.80
C ALA A 212 5.01 -16.13 -14.66
N THR A 213 5.47 -15.77 -15.84
CA THR A 213 6.17 -16.67 -16.77
C THR A 213 7.42 -16.01 -17.33
N PRO A 214 8.55 -16.73 -17.41
CA PRO A 214 9.77 -16.17 -17.99
C PRO A 214 9.57 -15.71 -19.43
N GLU A 215 10.11 -14.54 -19.76
CA GLU A 215 10.17 -14.03 -21.14
C GLU A 215 11.55 -13.41 -21.42
N PRO A 216 11.97 -13.30 -22.72
CA PRO A 216 13.25 -12.70 -23.06
C PRO A 216 13.34 -11.26 -22.56
N PHE A 217 14.42 -10.93 -21.83
CA PHE A 217 14.60 -9.65 -21.16
C PHE A 217 14.43 -8.44 -22.10
N ASP A 218 15.02 -8.47 -23.31
CA ASP A 218 14.93 -7.36 -24.26
C ASP A 218 13.49 -7.16 -24.78
N ALA A 219 12.74 -8.24 -24.98
CA ALA A 219 11.34 -8.18 -25.37
C ALA A 219 10.49 -7.57 -24.24
N PHE A 220 10.67 -8.05 -23.02
CA PHE A 220 10.01 -7.49 -21.82
C PHE A 220 10.33 -6.00 -21.64
N LYS A 221 11.61 -5.63 -21.68
CA LYS A 221 12.04 -4.24 -21.53
C LYS A 221 11.42 -3.31 -22.57
N LYS A 222 11.35 -3.74 -23.83
CA LYS A 222 10.71 -2.98 -24.92
C LYS A 222 9.21 -2.82 -24.66
N ARG A 223 8.53 -3.89 -24.26
CA ARG A 223 7.10 -3.92 -23.94
C ARG A 223 6.77 -3.03 -22.73
N LEU A 224 7.55 -3.13 -21.64
CA LEU A 224 7.39 -2.30 -20.45
C LEU A 224 7.54 -0.80 -20.78
N ARG A 225 8.56 -0.43 -21.56
CA ARG A 225 8.76 0.96 -21.95
C ARG A 225 7.63 1.50 -22.82
N ALA A 226 7.12 0.71 -23.75
CA ALA A 226 5.97 1.08 -24.58
C ALA A 226 4.73 1.27 -23.71
N PHE A 227 4.47 0.35 -22.80
CA PHE A 227 3.35 0.40 -21.84
C PHE A 227 3.39 1.64 -20.95
N CYS A 228 4.58 1.97 -20.41
CA CYS A 228 4.76 3.14 -19.56
C CYS A 228 4.55 4.46 -20.33
N ARG A 229 5.02 4.56 -21.58
CA ARG A 229 4.90 5.81 -22.37
C ARG A 229 3.46 6.25 -22.61
N GLU A 230 2.53 5.34 -22.63
CA GLU A 230 1.11 5.64 -22.80
C GLU A 230 0.42 6.09 -21.48
N ARG A 231 1.05 5.82 -20.31
CA ARG A 231 0.41 5.94 -18.99
C ARG A 231 1.13 6.83 -18.03
N LEU A 232 2.42 7.07 -18.26
CA LEU A 232 3.28 7.82 -17.34
C LEU A 232 4.03 8.93 -18.10
N PRO A 233 4.24 10.09 -17.46
CA PRO A 233 5.20 11.08 -17.94
C PRO A 233 6.61 10.48 -18.07
N ASN A 234 7.40 10.97 -19.00
CA ASN A 234 8.72 10.41 -19.31
C ASN A 234 9.65 10.27 -18.08
N TYR A 235 9.62 11.24 -17.17
CA TYR A 235 10.46 11.23 -15.97
C TYR A 235 10.05 10.15 -14.94
N LYS A 236 8.84 9.57 -15.04
CA LYS A 236 8.35 8.46 -14.21
C LYS A 236 8.62 7.08 -14.82
N ILE A 237 9.16 7.01 -16.03
CA ILE A 237 9.46 5.72 -16.68
C ILE A 237 10.78 5.18 -16.11
N PRO A 238 10.81 3.93 -15.58
CA PRO A 238 12.04 3.35 -15.07
C PRO A 238 13.13 3.28 -16.16
N ALA A 239 14.28 3.89 -15.87
CA ALA A 239 15.44 3.89 -16.76
C ALA A 239 16.18 2.55 -16.71
N ARG A 240 16.24 1.94 -15.51
CA ARG A 240 16.80 0.61 -15.25
C ARG A 240 15.68 -0.37 -14.91
N ILE A 241 15.77 -1.56 -15.47
CA ILE A 241 14.82 -2.65 -15.26
C ILE A 241 15.61 -3.91 -14.93
N GLU A 242 15.18 -4.62 -13.88
CA GLU A 242 15.67 -5.93 -13.45
C GLU A 242 14.47 -6.90 -13.45
N VAL A 243 14.70 -8.17 -13.81
CA VAL A 243 13.69 -9.23 -13.80
C VAL A 243 14.22 -10.43 -13.03
#